data_2985b04ac13b6dd1a3a46bde3b4e94e5
#
_entry.id   2985b04ac13b6dd1a3a46bde3b4e94e5
#
_cell.length_a   1.000
_cell.length_b   1.000
_cell.length_c   1.000
_cell.angle_alpha   90.00
_cell.angle_beta   90.00
_cell.angle_gamma   90.00
#
_symmetry.space_group_name_H-M   'P 1'
#
loop_
_entity.id
_entity.type
_entity.pdbx_description
1 polymer ?
#
loop_
_entity_poly.entity_id
_entity_poly.type
_entity_poly.pdbx_seq_one_letter_code
_entity_poly.pdbx_strand_id
1 'polypeptide(L)'
;MKMETLKQQILTAKGDVRAELVLKNARVINVFTNEIEQADVAICQGIILGVGHYTGETELDLQGRYVCPGLVDGHIHIESSMLCGPAFEQAVLPHGTTAVVTDPHEISNVAGMEGLDFMLETTKDLALSVYFMLPSCVPATGLDESGAVLEAEQLRPYYQQPRVLGLAELMNSYGTVRADEKILQKICDCTAAGKKIDGHAPFLSGKELNAYIAAGVQSDHECSDIHEAMEKLRRGQYIMVREGTAAQNMDSLLPLFREPYCSRCMLVTDDKHPGDLLQGGHIDYIIRKAIAAGVDPVVAVRMGTLVPCQYFGLANSGAIAPGYTADLIVLSNLEQFTVEQVYKKGKLVAQQGKMLHPAALTVDKARFARVFDSFNMDEITPEQLQLKQTGTRQRVICLTPHSLLTTEKIVPFCQHPGAAPGVDVAQKIVKLAVFERHHRSGHVGLGFLGNYGLQCGAVASSIAHDSHNLIVAGTNDADMVLAGNTVRKNKGGLAFALNGQVVGELPLPVAGLMSTESAETVEEKLQALKAALKAHGISEDIDAFMTLAFVSLPVIPKLRLNTYGIVDVEAQQIVPAVF
;
A
#
# COMPACT_ATOMS: atom_id res chain seq x y z
N MET A 1 -25.45 -20.33 13.78
CA MET A 1 -26.78 -19.68 13.51
C MET A 1 -27.83 -20.38 14.34
N LYS A 2 -28.79 -19.68 14.98
CA LYS A 2 -29.93 -20.29 15.70
C LYS A 2 -31.02 -20.67 14.70
N MET A 3 -31.74 -21.75 14.96
CA MET A 3 -32.80 -22.26 14.08
C MET A 3 -33.89 -21.22 13.81
N GLU A 4 -34.26 -20.41 14.81
CA GLU A 4 -35.28 -19.35 14.69
C GLU A 4 -34.82 -18.23 13.72
N THR A 5 -33.53 -17.84 13.77
CA THR A 5 -32.94 -16.88 12.84
C THR A 5 -32.98 -17.41 11.40
N LEU A 6 -32.62 -18.67 11.20
CA LEU A 6 -32.67 -19.30 9.87
C LEU A 6 -34.10 -19.37 9.32
N LYS A 7 -35.08 -19.74 10.17
CA LYS A 7 -36.48 -19.75 9.80
C LYS A 7 -36.97 -18.36 9.34
N GLN A 8 -36.64 -17.33 10.12
CA GLN A 8 -36.97 -15.94 9.77
C GLN A 8 -36.34 -15.53 8.43
N GLN A 9 -35.07 -15.85 8.20
CA GLN A 9 -34.39 -15.56 6.93
C GLN A 9 -35.09 -16.24 5.74
N ILE A 10 -35.45 -17.53 5.88
CA ILE A 10 -36.15 -18.28 4.83
C ILE A 10 -37.52 -17.67 4.51
N LEU A 11 -38.30 -17.30 5.53
CA LEU A 11 -39.63 -16.70 5.34
C LEU A 11 -39.54 -15.31 4.70
N THR A 12 -38.52 -14.51 5.07
CA THR A 12 -38.28 -13.22 4.44
C THR A 12 -37.80 -13.39 2.99
N ALA A 13 -36.87 -14.31 2.74
CA ALA A 13 -36.38 -14.60 1.39
C ALA A 13 -37.50 -15.11 0.46
N LYS A 14 -38.47 -15.85 0.99
CA LYS A 14 -39.67 -16.33 0.26
C LYS A 14 -40.71 -15.22 0.03
N GLY A 15 -40.64 -14.11 0.78
CA GLY A 15 -41.59 -13.01 0.74
C GLY A 15 -42.81 -13.16 1.64
N ASP A 16 -42.85 -14.17 2.51
CA ASP A 16 -43.96 -14.37 3.50
C ASP A 16 -43.84 -13.34 4.66
N VAL A 17 -42.63 -12.83 4.90
CA VAL A 17 -42.32 -11.81 5.92
C VAL A 17 -41.62 -10.64 5.25
N ARG A 18 -41.99 -9.41 5.66
CA ARG A 18 -41.34 -8.19 5.15
C ARG A 18 -39.87 -8.14 5.54
N ALA A 19 -39.04 -7.67 4.62
CA ALA A 19 -37.63 -7.37 4.92
C ALA A 19 -37.50 -6.07 5.75
N GLU A 20 -36.41 -5.93 6.51
CA GLU A 20 -36.11 -4.68 7.25
C GLU A 20 -35.91 -3.50 6.33
N LEU A 21 -35.18 -3.72 5.22
CA LEU A 21 -34.90 -2.73 4.18
C LEU A 21 -35.05 -3.36 2.80
N VAL A 22 -35.72 -2.64 1.90
CA VAL A 22 -35.78 -2.97 0.47
C VAL A 22 -35.31 -1.79 -0.35
N LEU A 23 -34.26 -2.02 -1.16
CA LEU A 23 -33.84 -1.08 -2.20
C LEU A 23 -34.67 -1.39 -3.44
N LYS A 24 -35.64 -0.50 -3.72
CA LYS A 24 -36.65 -0.67 -4.78
C LYS A 24 -36.14 -0.17 -6.13
N ASN A 25 -36.66 -0.76 -7.21
CA ASN A 25 -36.44 -0.29 -8.58
C ASN A 25 -34.96 -0.12 -8.93
N ALA A 26 -34.09 -1.06 -8.49
CA ALA A 26 -32.66 -1.04 -8.72
C ALA A 26 -32.28 -1.64 -10.08
N ARG A 27 -31.16 -1.21 -10.64
CA ARG A 27 -30.38 -1.94 -11.64
C ARG A 27 -29.27 -2.69 -10.92
N VAL A 28 -29.46 -3.98 -10.66
CA VAL A 28 -28.55 -4.81 -9.88
C VAL A 28 -27.43 -5.34 -10.78
N ILE A 29 -26.19 -5.04 -10.42
CA ILE A 29 -25.02 -5.56 -11.12
C ILE A 29 -24.76 -6.99 -10.66
N ASN A 30 -25.01 -7.96 -11.55
CA ASN A 30 -24.83 -9.38 -11.29
C ASN A 30 -23.44 -9.83 -11.76
N VAL A 31 -22.51 -9.96 -10.81
CA VAL A 31 -21.10 -10.34 -11.07
C VAL A 31 -20.91 -11.84 -11.33
N PHE A 32 -21.96 -12.67 -11.18
CA PHE A 32 -21.90 -14.10 -11.51
C PHE A 32 -22.12 -14.36 -12.99
N THR A 33 -23.05 -13.60 -13.60
CA THR A 33 -23.48 -13.81 -14.98
C THR A 33 -23.01 -12.71 -15.94
N ASN A 34 -22.35 -11.66 -15.42
CA ASN A 34 -21.95 -10.44 -16.13
C ASN A 34 -23.16 -9.72 -16.75
N GLU A 35 -24.26 -9.60 -16.00
CA GLU A 35 -25.50 -8.96 -16.43
C GLU A 35 -25.92 -7.84 -15.49
N ILE A 36 -26.84 -6.99 -15.95
CA ILE A 36 -27.52 -5.99 -15.14
C ILE A 36 -29.01 -6.30 -15.20
N GLU A 37 -29.59 -6.61 -14.05
CA GLU A 37 -31.02 -6.96 -13.93
C GLU A 37 -31.81 -5.88 -13.21
N GLN A 38 -33.07 -5.68 -13.58
CA GLN A 38 -34.00 -4.81 -12.85
C GLN A 38 -34.68 -5.60 -11.75
N ALA A 39 -34.36 -5.26 -10.48
CA ALA A 39 -34.92 -5.95 -9.33
C ALA A 39 -34.88 -5.06 -8.07
N ASP A 40 -35.67 -5.45 -7.08
CA ASP A 40 -35.51 -4.96 -5.72
C ASP A 40 -34.45 -5.81 -4.98
N VAL A 41 -33.77 -5.23 -4.01
CA VAL A 41 -32.83 -5.96 -3.12
C VAL A 41 -33.38 -5.92 -1.70
N ALA A 42 -33.74 -7.09 -1.18
CA ALA A 42 -34.29 -7.25 0.18
C ALA A 42 -33.16 -7.58 1.17
N ILE A 43 -33.08 -6.82 2.26
CA ILE A 43 -32.02 -6.90 3.28
C ILE A 43 -32.66 -7.08 4.65
N CYS A 44 -32.10 -8.01 5.45
CA CYS A 44 -32.49 -8.23 6.83
C CYS A 44 -31.28 -8.69 7.64
N GLN A 45 -31.08 -8.12 8.83
CA GLN A 45 -29.96 -8.44 9.74
C GLN A 45 -28.59 -8.35 9.06
N GLY A 46 -28.41 -7.38 8.16
CA GLY A 46 -27.16 -7.16 7.45
C GLY A 46 -26.85 -8.16 6.33
N ILE A 47 -27.83 -8.98 5.94
CA ILE A 47 -27.70 -10.02 4.91
C ILE A 47 -28.72 -9.73 3.80
N ILE A 48 -28.32 -9.90 2.56
CA ILE A 48 -29.21 -9.91 1.40
C ILE A 48 -30.02 -11.19 1.44
N LEU A 49 -31.34 -11.09 1.48
CA LEU A 49 -32.22 -12.26 1.51
C LEU A 49 -32.95 -12.49 0.19
N GLY A 50 -33.01 -11.48 -0.68
CA GLY A 50 -33.66 -11.65 -1.98
C GLY A 50 -33.30 -10.59 -3.00
N VAL A 51 -33.31 -11.01 -4.26
CA VAL A 51 -33.26 -10.17 -5.46
C VAL A 51 -34.50 -10.52 -6.27
N GLY A 52 -35.33 -9.52 -6.58
CA GLY A 52 -36.63 -9.73 -7.26
C GLY A 52 -37.66 -8.70 -6.82
N HIS A 53 -38.93 -9.10 -6.60
CA HIS A 53 -39.97 -8.21 -6.10
C HIS A 53 -40.21 -8.47 -4.61
N TYR A 54 -39.91 -7.50 -3.77
CA TYR A 54 -40.02 -7.61 -2.31
C TYR A 54 -40.73 -6.41 -1.70
N THR A 55 -41.27 -6.61 -0.49
CA THR A 55 -41.80 -5.55 0.39
C THR A 55 -40.99 -5.47 1.67
N GLY A 56 -40.77 -4.27 2.18
CA GLY A 56 -39.98 -3.99 3.36
C GLY A 56 -40.72 -3.19 4.42
N GLU A 57 -40.15 -3.14 5.63
CA GLU A 57 -40.54 -2.17 6.66
C GLU A 57 -40.10 -0.77 6.24
N THR A 58 -38.88 -0.68 5.70
CA THR A 58 -38.35 0.51 5.03
C THR A 58 -38.14 0.20 3.56
N GLU A 59 -38.67 1.03 2.68
CA GLU A 59 -38.51 0.92 1.24
C GLU A 59 -37.88 2.20 0.68
N LEU A 60 -36.75 2.06 -0.02
CA LEU A 60 -36.04 3.15 -0.66
C LEU A 60 -36.12 2.99 -2.18
N ASP A 61 -36.86 3.89 -2.85
CA ASP A 61 -36.96 3.88 -4.30
C ASP A 61 -35.65 4.46 -4.91
N LEU A 62 -34.90 3.61 -5.58
CA LEU A 62 -33.64 3.98 -6.23
C LEU A 62 -33.86 4.60 -7.62
N GLN A 63 -35.08 4.59 -8.14
CA GLN A 63 -35.44 5.23 -9.43
C GLN A 63 -34.51 4.80 -10.59
N GLY A 64 -34.15 3.52 -10.62
CA GLY A 64 -33.31 2.96 -11.66
C GLY A 64 -31.81 3.21 -11.48
N ARG A 65 -31.35 3.67 -10.31
CA ARG A 65 -29.91 3.69 -9.96
C ARG A 65 -29.34 2.28 -9.88
N TYR A 66 -28.02 2.17 -10.05
CA TYR A 66 -27.34 0.89 -9.98
C TYR A 66 -27.05 0.50 -8.53
N VAL A 67 -27.20 -0.79 -8.23
CA VAL A 67 -26.72 -1.40 -6.99
C VAL A 67 -25.58 -2.35 -7.34
N CYS A 68 -24.44 -2.10 -6.74
CA CYS A 68 -23.19 -2.82 -6.97
C CYS A 68 -22.72 -3.43 -5.64
N PRO A 69 -22.03 -4.59 -5.64
CA PRO A 69 -21.34 -5.06 -4.44
C PRO A 69 -20.32 -4.03 -3.95
N GLY A 70 -20.10 -3.97 -2.64
CA GLY A 70 -19.04 -3.16 -2.07
C GLY A 70 -17.66 -3.58 -2.60
N LEU A 71 -16.83 -2.58 -2.93
CA LEU A 71 -15.52 -2.79 -3.53
C LEU A 71 -14.54 -3.36 -2.51
N VAL A 72 -13.59 -4.16 -3.00
CA VAL A 72 -12.56 -4.83 -2.19
C VAL A 72 -11.19 -4.58 -2.80
N ASP A 73 -10.29 -4.01 -2.01
CA ASP A 73 -8.87 -3.93 -2.36
C ASP A 73 -8.16 -5.20 -1.91
N GLY A 74 -7.58 -5.93 -2.86
CA GLY A 74 -6.92 -7.21 -2.59
C GLY A 74 -5.49 -7.09 -2.06
N HIS A 75 -4.86 -5.91 -2.13
CA HIS A 75 -3.50 -5.69 -1.63
C HIS A 75 -3.21 -4.19 -1.47
N ILE A 76 -2.88 -3.80 -0.25
CA ILE A 76 -2.54 -2.41 0.09
C ILE A 76 -1.61 -2.34 1.30
N HIS A 77 -0.74 -1.33 1.32
CA HIS A 77 -0.02 -0.86 2.51
C HIS A 77 -0.73 0.41 3.02
N ILE A 78 -1.53 0.28 4.09
CA ILE A 78 -2.26 1.43 4.66
C ILE A 78 -1.28 2.53 5.08
N GLU A 79 -0.11 2.15 5.56
CA GLU A 79 0.96 3.03 6.01
C GLU A 79 1.43 3.98 4.90
N SER A 80 1.46 3.54 3.66
CA SER A 80 1.85 4.36 2.50
C SER A 80 0.88 5.51 2.22
N SER A 81 -0.35 5.41 2.73
CA SER A 81 -1.28 6.55 2.73
C SER A 81 -0.92 7.63 3.75
N MET A 82 0.06 7.41 4.63
CA MET A 82 0.42 8.26 5.77
C MET A 82 -0.73 8.46 6.78
N LEU A 83 -1.78 7.63 6.73
CA LEU A 83 -3.00 7.74 7.53
C LEU A 83 -3.14 6.55 8.48
N CYS A 84 -3.57 6.82 9.72
CA CYS A 84 -4.04 5.76 10.60
C CYS A 84 -5.40 5.22 10.15
N GLY A 85 -5.74 3.99 10.57
CA GLY A 85 -6.95 3.29 10.14
C GLY A 85 -8.24 4.11 10.06
N PRO A 86 -8.64 4.90 11.10
CA PRO A 86 -9.83 5.75 11.03
C PRO A 86 -9.79 6.84 9.96
N ALA A 87 -8.65 7.50 9.74
CA ALA A 87 -8.50 8.51 8.70
C ALA A 87 -8.45 7.86 7.31
N PHE A 88 -7.82 6.68 7.20
CA PHE A 88 -7.83 5.88 5.98
C PHE A 88 -9.26 5.45 5.62
N GLU A 89 -10.05 4.93 6.57
CA GLU A 89 -11.46 4.60 6.35
C GLU A 89 -12.24 5.79 5.77
N GLN A 90 -12.04 6.98 6.35
CA GLN A 90 -12.71 8.21 5.89
C GLN A 90 -12.33 8.59 4.45
N ALA A 91 -11.12 8.26 4.03
CA ALA A 91 -10.66 8.52 2.68
C ALA A 91 -11.19 7.50 1.65
N VAL A 92 -11.39 6.22 2.02
CA VAL A 92 -11.70 5.17 1.01
C VAL A 92 -13.15 4.68 1.02
N LEU A 93 -13.82 4.68 2.19
CA LEU A 93 -15.20 4.16 2.30
C LEU A 93 -16.20 4.96 1.47
N PRO A 94 -16.15 6.31 1.42
CA PRO A 94 -17.04 7.11 0.56
C PRO A 94 -16.89 6.82 -0.94
N HIS A 95 -15.74 6.27 -1.36
CA HIS A 95 -15.47 5.81 -2.72
C HIS A 95 -16.01 4.38 -2.99
N GLY A 96 -16.70 3.78 -2.02
CA GLY A 96 -17.33 2.47 -2.17
C GLY A 96 -16.46 1.28 -1.77
N THR A 97 -15.23 1.49 -1.34
CA THR A 97 -14.38 0.38 -0.82
C THR A 97 -14.87 -0.01 0.57
N THR A 98 -15.38 -1.23 0.67
CA THR A 98 -15.97 -1.77 1.92
C THR A 98 -15.08 -2.77 2.63
N ALA A 99 -14.05 -3.27 1.96
CA ALA A 99 -13.04 -4.15 2.53
C ALA A 99 -11.67 -3.93 1.89
N VAL A 100 -10.61 -4.14 2.68
CA VAL A 100 -9.23 -4.14 2.22
C VAL A 100 -8.47 -5.33 2.81
N VAL A 101 -7.49 -5.84 2.07
CA VAL A 101 -6.51 -6.81 2.54
C VAL A 101 -5.17 -6.11 2.60
N THR A 102 -4.70 -5.81 3.81
CA THR A 102 -3.47 -5.05 4.02
C THR A 102 -2.32 -5.94 4.42
N ASP A 103 -1.14 -5.60 3.93
CA ASP A 103 0.15 -6.11 4.41
C ASP A 103 0.84 -5.03 5.26
N PRO A 104 0.86 -5.17 6.59
CA PRO A 104 1.46 -4.18 7.48
C PRO A 104 2.97 -4.40 7.67
N HIS A 105 3.71 -4.78 6.63
CA HIS A 105 5.15 -5.02 6.79
C HIS A 105 5.92 -3.71 7.06
N GLU A 106 5.41 -2.57 6.60
CA GLU A 106 6.03 -1.27 6.80
C GLU A 106 6.14 -0.92 8.29
N ILE A 107 5.02 -0.91 9.01
CA ILE A 107 5.05 -0.67 10.46
C ILE A 107 5.74 -1.80 11.21
N SER A 108 5.68 -3.02 10.68
CA SER A 108 6.36 -4.18 11.28
C SER A 108 7.88 -4.10 11.16
N ASN A 109 8.41 -3.51 10.10
CA ASN A 109 9.85 -3.21 9.98
C ASN A 109 10.31 -2.21 11.05
N VAL A 110 9.45 -1.32 11.50
CA VAL A 110 9.78 -0.32 12.54
C VAL A 110 9.55 -0.87 13.95
N ALA A 111 8.36 -1.40 14.24
CA ALA A 111 7.90 -1.72 15.58
C ALA A 111 7.68 -3.22 15.84
N GLY A 112 7.99 -4.08 14.87
CA GLY A 112 7.81 -5.53 15.00
C GLY A 112 6.35 -5.92 15.17
N MET A 113 6.13 -6.93 16.01
CA MET A 113 4.77 -7.43 16.31
C MET A 113 3.88 -6.39 16.99
N GLU A 114 4.46 -5.43 17.73
CA GLU A 114 3.69 -4.32 18.33
C GLU A 114 3.07 -3.42 17.25
N GLY A 115 3.75 -3.25 16.11
CA GLY A 115 3.20 -2.56 14.94
C GLY A 115 2.00 -3.28 14.35
N LEU A 116 2.10 -4.61 14.18
CA LEU A 116 0.96 -5.43 13.74
C LEU A 116 -0.22 -5.37 14.72
N ASP A 117 0.05 -5.47 16.04
CA ASP A 117 -0.98 -5.36 17.07
C ASP A 117 -1.66 -3.98 17.04
N PHE A 118 -0.90 -2.91 16.80
CA PHE A 118 -1.43 -1.56 16.64
C PHE A 118 -2.41 -1.48 15.46
N MET A 119 -2.04 -2.00 14.30
CA MET A 119 -2.90 -2.01 13.12
C MET A 119 -4.15 -2.86 13.35
N LEU A 120 -4.03 -4.02 13.97
CA LEU A 120 -5.17 -4.86 14.36
C LEU A 120 -6.10 -4.16 15.34
N GLU A 121 -5.58 -3.48 16.36
CA GLU A 121 -6.37 -2.81 17.39
C GLU A 121 -7.10 -1.59 16.81
N THR A 122 -6.40 -0.74 16.05
CA THR A 122 -6.96 0.54 15.57
C THR A 122 -7.94 0.39 14.41
N THR A 123 -8.05 -0.79 13.84
CA THR A 123 -8.97 -1.08 12.72
C THR A 123 -10.10 -2.05 13.08
N LYS A 124 -10.21 -2.52 14.34
CA LYS A 124 -11.18 -3.57 14.71
C LYS A 124 -12.63 -3.13 14.68
N ASP A 125 -12.90 -1.86 15.00
CA ASP A 125 -14.25 -1.32 15.18
C ASP A 125 -14.67 -0.37 14.05
N LEU A 126 -13.93 -0.38 12.93
CA LEU A 126 -14.26 0.40 11.74
C LEU A 126 -15.46 -0.21 10.99
N ALA A 127 -16.18 0.62 10.24
CA ALA A 127 -17.15 0.15 9.26
C ALA A 127 -16.44 -0.55 8.10
N LEU A 128 -15.26 -0.07 7.69
CA LEU A 128 -14.38 -0.73 6.73
C LEU A 128 -13.89 -2.07 7.29
N SER A 129 -14.10 -3.15 6.56
CA SER A 129 -13.51 -4.44 6.91
C SER A 129 -12.03 -4.46 6.55
N VAL A 130 -11.15 -4.53 7.56
CA VAL A 130 -9.69 -4.60 7.35
C VAL A 130 -9.20 -6.01 7.68
N TYR A 131 -8.71 -6.70 6.65
CA TYR A 131 -8.07 -8.01 6.76
C TYR A 131 -6.56 -7.86 6.62
N PHE A 132 -5.82 -8.84 7.12
CA PHE A 132 -4.37 -8.77 7.24
C PHE A 132 -3.70 -9.98 6.59
N MET A 133 -2.63 -9.70 5.87
CA MET A 133 -1.61 -10.68 5.54
C MET A 133 -0.42 -10.47 6.48
N LEU A 134 0.17 -11.53 7.02
CA LEU A 134 1.31 -11.41 7.94
C LEU A 134 2.60 -11.10 7.17
N PRO A 135 3.43 -10.17 7.63
CA PRO A 135 4.67 -9.81 6.94
C PRO A 135 5.60 -10.99 6.70
N SER A 136 5.96 -11.22 5.45
CA SER A 136 6.84 -12.33 5.05
C SER A 136 8.32 -12.00 5.22
N CYS A 137 8.70 -10.76 4.95
CA CYS A 137 10.07 -10.29 4.81
C CYS A 137 10.32 -9.05 5.70
N VAL A 138 10.66 -9.27 6.97
CA VAL A 138 11.07 -8.23 7.91
C VAL A 138 12.38 -8.67 8.56
N PRO A 139 13.52 -8.08 8.16
CA PRO A 139 13.73 -7.16 7.02
C PRO A 139 13.59 -7.83 5.66
N ALA A 140 13.56 -7.01 4.58
CA ALA A 140 13.46 -7.49 3.20
C ALA A 140 14.65 -8.37 2.80
N THR A 141 15.85 -8.02 3.21
CA THR A 141 17.09 -8.79 2.98
C THR A 141 18.03 -8.74 4.19
N GLY A 142 19.02 -9.65 4.22
CA GLY A 142 20.09 -9.62 5.23
C GLY A 142 21.08 -8.45 5.07
N LEU A 143 20.98 -7.67 4.00
CA LEU A 143 21.79 -6.47 3.76
C LEU A 143 21.11 -5.20 4.28
N ASP A 144 19.95 -5.30 4.92
CA ASP A 144 19.21 -4.15 5.45
C ASP A 144 19.14 -4.19 6.97
N GLU A 145 18.98 -3.01 7.58
CA GLU A 145 18.95 -2.82 9.04
C GLU A 145 17.62 -2.18 9.41
N SER A 146 16.67 -3.01 9.89
CA SER A 146 15.32 -2.57 10.26
C SER A 146 15.13 -2.58 11.78
N GLY A 147 14.02 -1.99 12.25
CA GLY A 147 13.67 -1.94 13.68
C GLY A 147 13.30 -3.29 14.29
N ALA A 148 13.04 -4.30 13.46
CA ALA A 148 12.70 -5.65 13.92
C ALA A 148 13.16 -6.72 12.93
N VAL A 149 13.23 -7.96 13.44
CA VAL A 149 13.39 -9.17 12.64
C VAL A 149 12.23 -10.08 13.01
N LEU A 150 11.42 -10.49 12.04
CA LEU A 150 10.27 -11.36 12.26
C LEU A 150 10.55 -12.75 11.69
N GLU A 151 10.66 -13.72 12.56
CA GLU A 151 10.81 -15.13 12.23
C GLU A 151 9.45 -15.86 12.31
N ALA A 152 9.39 -17.09 11.84
CA ALA A 152 8.14 -17.87 11.77
C ALA A 152 7.43 -18.05 13.13
N GLU A 153 8.20 -18.21 14.22
CA GLU A 153 7.68 -18.41 15.57
C GLU A 153 6.82 -17.23 16.05
N GLN A 154 7.19 -16.00 15.68
CA GLN A 154 6.47 -14.79 16.08
C GLN A 154 5.17 -14.64 15.29
N LEU A 155 5.12 -15.08 14.04
CA LEU A 155 3.95 -15.00 13.16
C LEU A 155 2.92 -16.10 13.44
N ARG A 156 3.38 -17.30 13.82
CA ARG A 156 2.56 -18.51 13.99
C ARG A 156 1.30 -18.30 14.83
N PRO A 157 1.31 -17.62 16.01
CA PRO A 157 0.12 -17.40 16.81
C PRO A 157 -0.95 -16.56 16.11
N TYR A 158 -0.54 -15.66 15.21
CA TYR A 158 -1.44 -14.73 14.54
C TYR A 158 -2.29 -15.39 13.45
N TYR A 159 -1.92 -16.56 12.94
CA TYR A 159 -2.77 -17.30 12.00
C TYR A 159 -4.12 -17.73 12.62
N GLN A 160 -4.26 -17.68 13.94
CA GLN A 160 -5.53 -17.93 14.64
C GLN A 160 -6.45 -16.70 14.69
N GLN A 161 -5.95 -15.51 14.34
CA GLN A 161 -6.76 -14.30 14.29
C GLN A 161 -7.74 -14.35 13.11
N PRO A 162 -9.06 -14.09 13.35
CA PRO A 162 -10.06 -14.21 12.29
C PRO A 162 -9.83 -13.28 11.09
N ARG A 163 -9.19 -12.12 11.32
CA ARG A 163 -8.89 -11.15 10.27
C ARG A 163 -7.57 -11.41 9.56
N VAL A 164 -6.77 -12.39 9.98
CA VAL A 164 -5.53 -12.78 9.31
C VAL A 164 -5.85 -13.82 8.23
N LEU A 165 -5.55 -13.50 6.97
CA LEU A 165 -5.88 -14.32 5.81
C LEU A 165 -4.69 -15.14 5.29
N GLY A 166 -3.45 -14.72 5.59
CA GLY A 166 -2.30 -15.43 5.08
C GLY A 166 -0.95 -14.82 5.42
N LEU A 167 0.05 -15.22 4.64
CA LEU A 167 1.39 -14.67 4.57
C LEU A 167 1.43 -13.68 3.42
N ALA A 168 1.89 -12.47 3.69
CA ALA A 168 1.95 -11.37 2.74
C ALA A 168 2.99 -11.61 1.64
N GLU A 169 3.08 -10.67 0.75
CA GLU A 169 3.97 -10.70 -0.42
C GLU A 169 5.35 -11.28 -0.10
N LEU A 170 5.66 -12.40 -0.77
CA LEU A 170 6.90 -13.11 -0.54
C LEU A 170 8.02 -12.51 -1.41
N MET A 171 8.54 -11.32 -0.99
CA MET A 171 9.53 -10.54 -1.75
C MET A 171 10.86 -11.28 -1.94
N ASN A 172 11.27 -12.13 -0.99
CA ASN A 172 12.52 -12.88 -1.11
C ASN A 172 12.34 -14.11 -2.02
N SER A 173 12.07 -13.88 -3.30
CA SER A 173 11.98 -14.93 -4.32
C SER A 173 13.31 -15.67 -4.48
N TYR A 174 14.45 -14.95 -4.36
CA TYR A 174 15.79 -15.53 -4.45
C TYR A 174 16.02 -16.61 -3.37
N GLY A 175 15.71 -16.32 -2.12
CA GLY A 175 15.83 -17.30 -1.03
C GLY A 175 14.81 -18.44 -1.16
N THR A 176 13.59 -18.13 -1.61
CA THR A 176 12.53 -19.13 -1.80
C THR A 176 12.94 -20.20 -2.81
N VAL A 177 13.43 -19.81 -3.99
CA VAL A 177 13.85 -20.76 -5.04
C VAL A 177 15.13 -21.52 -4.69
N ARG A 178 15.87 -21.09 -3.69
CA ARG A 178 17.05 -21.76 -3.14
C ARG A 178 16.78 -22.53 -1.86
N ALA A 179 15.51 -22.61 -1.48
CA ALA A 179 15.05 -23.36 -0.32
C ALA A 179 15.67 -22.88 1.01
N ASP A 180 15.73 -21.55 1.21
CA ASP A 180 16.16 -20.96 2.49
C ASP A 180 15.25 -21.44 3.63
N GLU A 181 15.83 -22.06 4.66
CA GLU A 181 15.09 -22.71 5.74
C GLU A 181 14.19 -21.74 6.53
N LYS A 182 14.61 -20.50 6.72
CA LYS A 182 13.81 -19.49 7.45
C LYS A 182 12.57 -19.08 6.68
N ILE A 183 12.70 -18.93 5.36
CA ILE A 183 11.57 -18.64 4.48
C ILE A 183 10.63 -19.83 4.40
N LEU A 184 11.19 -21.02 4.20
CA LEU A 184 10.39 -22.25 4.13
C LEU A 184 9.60 -22.50 5.41
N GLN A 185 10.14 -22.16 6.59
CA GLN A 185 9.41 -22.30 7.85
C GLN A 185 8.17 -21.41 7.89
N LYS A 186 8.25 -20.16 7.44
CA LYS A 186 7.09 -19.24 7.33
C LYS A 186 6.03 -19.78 6.37
N ILE A 187 6.46 -20.30 5.22
CA ILE A 187 5.60 -20.94 4.21
C ILE A 187 4.89 -22.16 4.81
N CYS A 188 5.64 -23.04 5.48
CA CYS A 188 5.09 -24.25 6.11
C CYS A 188 4.05 -23.93 7.19
N ASP A 189 4.32 -22.94 8.06
CA ASP A 189 3.39 -22.53 9.11
C ASP A 189 2.10 -21.92 8.53
N CYS A 190 2.21 -21.09 7.51
CA CYS A 190 1.06 -20.53 6.79
C CYS A 190 0.22 -21.62 6.12
N THR A 191 0.88 -22.55 5.44
CA THR A 191 0.24 -23.69 4.75
C THR A 191 -0.45 -24.61 5.76
N ALA A 192 0.20 -24.92 6.90
CA ALA A 192 -0.39 -25.74 7.97
C ALA A 192 -1.63 -25.07 8.59
N ALA A 193 -1.68 -23.73 8.60
CA ALA A 193 -2.86 -22.96 9.03
C ALA A 193 -3.97 -22.90 7.95
N GLY A 194 -3.76 -23.45 6.76
CA GLY A 194 -4.71 -23.42 5.65
C GLY A 194 -4.92 -22.02 5.06
N LYS A 195 -3.92 -21.15 5.16
CA LYS A 195 -3.97 -19.73 4.77
C LYS A 195 -3.29 -19.49 3.42
N LYS A 196 -3.52 -18.30 2.84
CA LYS A 196 -2.97 -17.88 1.55
C LYS A 196 -1.52 -17.41 1.67
N ILE A 197 -0.78 -17.49 0.57
CA ILE A 197 0.57 -16.90 0.45
C ILE A 197 0.56 -16.03 -0.78
N ASP A 198 0.75 -14.72 -0.60
CA ASP A 198 0.85 -13.77 -1.69
C ASP A 198 2.28 -13.65 -2.19
N GLY A 199 2.43 -13.23 -3.45
CA GLY A 199 3.71 -13.15 -4.12
C GLY A 199 4.09 -11.72 -4.53
N HIS A 200 5.40 -11.55 -4.65
CA HIS A 200 6.08 -10.39 -5.19
C HIS A 200 7.32 -10.90 -5.93
N ALA A 201 7.21 -11.07 -7.23
CA ALA A 201 8.26 -11.74 -8.00
C ALA A 201 8.41 -11.11 -9.40
N PRO A 202 8.87 -9.84 -9.48
CA PRO A 202 9.08 -9.17 -10.76
C PRO A 202 10.08 -9.95 -11.61
N PHE A 203 9.77 -10.13 -12.89
CA PHE A 203 10.58 -10.79 -13.91
C PHE A 203 10.89 -12.28 -13.64
N LEU A 204 10.37 -12.88 -12.59
CA LEU A 204 10.59 -14.31 -12.32
C LEU A 204 9.87 -15.18 -13.36
N SER A 205 10.59 -16.10 -13.99
CA SER A 205 10.10 -16.88 -15.13
C SER A 205 10.66 -18.31 -15.14
N GLY A 206 10.14 -19.16 -16.04
CA GLY A 206 10.66 -20.48 -16.30
C GLY A 206 10.67 -21.41 -15.09
N LYS A 207 11.81 -22.07 -14.82
CA LYS A 207 11.93 -23.05 -13.73
C LYS A 207 11.92 -22.41 -12.35
N GLU A 208 12.46 -21.21 -12.21
CA GLU A 208 12.45 -20.49 -10.94
C GLU A 208 11.03 -20.05 -10.59
N LEU A 209 10.23 -19.59 -11.55
CA LEU A 209 8.80 -19.33 -11.34
C LEU A 209 8.06 -20.61 -10.93
N ASN A 210 8.33 -21.74 -11.55
CA ASN A 210 7.72 -23.02 -11.16
C ASN A 210 8.08 -23.40 -9.71
N ALA A 211 9.33 -23.17 -9.28
CA ALA A 211 9.77 -23.43 -7.91
C ALA A 211 9.06 -22.51 -6.90
N TYR A 212 8.94 -21.23 -7.23
CA TYR A 212 8.25 -20.24 -6.42
C TYR A 212 6.76 -20.56 -6.25
N ILE A 213 6.08 -20.94 -7.32
CA ILE A 213 4.67 -21.37 -7.26
C ILE A 213 4.53 -22.70 -6.50
N ALA A 214 5.45 -23.64 -6.71
CA ALA A 214 5.45 -24.93 -6.01
C ALA A 214 5.68 -24.78 -4.50
N ALA A 215 6.32 -23.70 -4.05
CA ALA A 215 6.42 -23.34 -2.64
C ALA A 215 5.07 -22.90 -2.03
N GLY A 216 4.02 -22.69 -2.85
CA GLY A 216 2.68 -22.35 -2.37
C GLY A 216 2.24 -20.91 -2.66
N VAL A 217 3.04 -20.12 -3.37
CA VAL A 217 2.74 -18.72 -3.69
C VAL A 217 1.68 -18.64 -4.79
N GLN A 218 0.54 -17.97 -4.50
CA GLN A 218 -0.67 -18.08 -5.30
C GLN A 218 -1.03 -16.83 -6.10
N SER A 219 -0.33 -15.69 -5.90
CA SER A 219 -0.60 -14.42 -6.57
C SER A 219 0.69 -13.71 -6.97
N ASP A 220 0.55 -12.63 -7.74
CA ASP A 220 1.63 -11.67 -8.02
C ASP A 220 1.04 -10.32 -8.46
N HIS A 221 1.59 -9.20 -7.96
CA HIS A 221 1.18 -7.83 -8.31
C HIS A 221 2.28 -7.07 -9.08
N GLU A 222 3.45 -7.67 -9.29
CA GLU A 222 4.62 -7.02 -9.89
C GLU A 222 4.74 -7.20 -11.41
N CYS A 223 3.78 -7.86 -12.06
CA CYS A 223 3.82 -8.02 -13.50
C CYS A 223 3.86 -6.67 -14.22
N SER A 224 4.92 -6.41 -14.97
CA SER A 224 5.12 -5.16 -15.72
C SER A 224 4.57 -5.22 -17.15
N ASP A 225 4.39 -6.42 -17.69
CA ASP A 225 3.88 -6.64 -19.05
C ASP A 225 2.98 -7.88 -19.15
N ILE A 226 2.25 -7.97 -20.27
CA ILE A 226 1.28 -9.04 -20.54
C ILE A 226 1.92 -10.42 -20.67
N HIS A 227 3.17 -10.53 -21.14
CA HIS A 227 3.82 -11.84 -21.35
C HIS A 227 4.16 -12.46 -20.00
N GLU A 228 4.71 -11.68 -19.08
CA GLU A 228 4.97 -12.06 -17.70
C GLU A 228 3.67 -12.50 -17.00
N ALA A 229 2.63 -11.67 -17.06
CA ALA A 229 1.33 -11.97 -16.44
C ALA A 229 0.71 -13.26 -17.00
N MET A 230 0.77 -13.45 -18.32
CA MET A 230 0.26 -14.66 -18.98
C MET A 230 1.06 -15.91 -18.63
N GLU A 231 2.37 -15.79 -18.40
CA GLU A 231 3.17 -16.92 -17.93
C GLU A 231 2.72 -17.36 -16.53
N LYS A 232 2.55 -16.43 -15.60
CA LYS A 232 2.09 -16.69 -14.23
C LYS A 232 0.66 -17.24 -14.20
N LEU A 233 -0.28 -16.66 -14.97
CA LEU A 233 -1.66 -17.15 -15.10
C LEU A 233 -1.72 -18.59 -15.60
N ARG A 234 -0.94 -18.94 -16.65
CA ARG A 234 -0.89 -20.32 -17.19
C ARG A 234 -0.41 -21.34 -16.17
N ARG A 235 0.31 -20.92 -15.15
CA ARG A 235 0.79 -21.74 -14.04
C ARG A 235 -0.12 -21.69 -12.80
N GLY A 236 -1.25 -21.01 -12.91
CA GLY A 236 -2.30 -21.00 -11.89
C GLY A 236 -2.21 -19.89 -10.85
N GLN A 237 -1.29 -18.93 -10.97
CA GLN A 237 -1.32 -17.75 -10.10
C GLN A 237 -2.49 -16.83 -10.44
N TYR A 238 -2.92 -16.05 -9.45
CA TYR A 238 -3.75 -14.88 -9.64
C TYR A 238 -2.88 -13.68 -9.97
N ILE A 239 -3.37 -12.80 -10.82
CA ILE A 239 -2.72 -11.52 -11.12
C ILE A 239 -3.48 -10.40 -10.41
N MET A 240 -2.75 -9.62 -9.64
CA MET A 240 -3.25 -8.41 -9.01
C MET A 240 -2.86 -7.22 -9.90
N VAL A 241 -3.88 -6.58 -10.50
CA VAL A 241 -3.67 -5.41 -11.36
C VAL A 241 -3.59 -4.19 -10.48
N ARG A 242 -2.42 -3.55 -10.47
CA ARG A 242 -2.03 -2.52 -9.53
C ARG A 242 -2.13 -1.11 -10.12
N GLU A 243 -2.76 -0.20 -9.36
CA GLU A 243 -2.81 1.24 -9.67
C GLU A 243 -2.49 2.08 -8.41
N GLY A 244 -1.25 1.99 -7.98
CA GLY A 244 -0.70 2.80 -6.89
C GLY A 244 -0.31 4.22 -7.30
N THR A 245 0.33 4.96 -6.40
CA THR A 245 0.84 6.31 -6.69
C THR A 245 2.06 6.27 -7.62
N ALA A 246 3.03 5.40 -7.33
CA ALA A 246 4.28 5.31 -8.10
C ALA A 246 4.28 4.14 -9.10
N ALA A 247 3.65 3.04 -8.75
CA ALA A 247 3.68 1.81 -9.53
C ALA A 247 2.29 1.49 -10.09
N GLN A 248 2.20 1.46 -11.42
CA GLN A 248 0.96 1.27 -12.17
C GLN A 248 1.22 0.29 -13.31
N ASN A 249 0.37 -0.74 -13.45
CA ASN A 249 0.54 -1.73 -14.50
C ASN A 249 -0.75 -2.04 -15.29
N MET A 250 -1.88 -1.37 -14.98
CA MET A 250 -3.16 -1.67 -15.61
C MET A 250 -3.11 -1.52 -17.14
N ASP A 251 -2.46 -0.47 -17.65
CA ASP A 251 -2.42 -0.20 -19.10
C ASP A 251 -1.73 -1.34 -19.86
N SER A 252 -0.65 -1.91 -19.29
CA SER A 252 0.03 -3.07 -19.84
C SER A 252 -0.79 -4.37 -19.72
N LEU A 253 -1.67 -4.45 -18.72
CA LEU A 253 -2.44 -5.64 -18.38
C LEU A 253 -3.92 -5.59 -18.83
N LEU A 254 -4.35 -4.54 -19.52
CA LEU A 254 -5.72 -4.42 -20.06
C LEU A 254 -6.20 -5.65 -20.85
N PRO A 255 -5.36 -6.39 -21.60
CA PRO A 255 -5.80 -7.61 -22.27
C PRO A 255 -6.33 -8.72 -21.35
N LEU A 256 -6.08 -8.63 -20.02
CA LEU A 256 -6.59 -9.58 -19.02
C LEU A 256 -8.02 -9.27 -18.56
N PHE A 257 -8.57 -8.08 -18.86
CA PHE A 257 -9.92 -7.65 -18.48
C PHE A 257 -11.01 -8.27 -19.35
N ARG A 258 -10.90 -9.55 -19.63
CA ARG A 258 -11.87 -10.32 -20.40
C ARG A 258 -11.81 -11.81 -20.03
N GLU A 259 -12.91 -12.53 -20.34
CA GLU A 259 -12.89 -13.99 -20.18
C GLU A 259 -11.84 -14.66 -21.10
N PRO A 260 -11.21 -15.72 -20.63
CA PRO A 260 -11.35 -16.38 -19.33
C PRO A 260 -10.44 -15.79 -18.23
N TYR A 261 -9.63 -14.76 -18.51
CA TYR A 261 -8.55 -14.27 -17.66
C TYR A 261 -9.07 -13.51 -16.43
N CYS A 262 -10.10 -12.66 -16.61
CA CYS A 262 -10.60 -11.79 -15.55
C CYS A 262 -11.07 -12.52 -14.29
N SER A 263 -11.41 -13.81 -14.41
CA SER A 263 -11.79 -14.65 -13.26
C SER A 263 -10.63 -14.98 -12.31
N ARG A 264 -9.40 -14.70 -12.73
CA ARG A 264 -8.18 -14.86 -11.93
C ARG A 264 -7.35 -13.57 -11.84
N CYS A 265 -7.97 -12.44 -12.13
CA CYS A 265 -7.35 -11.13 -12.03
C CYS A 265 -8.17 -10.25 -11.08
N MET A 266 -7.53 -9.61 -10.11
CA MET A 266 -8.17 -8.71 -9.17
C MET A 266 -7.52 -7.33 -9.19
N LEU A 267 -8.27 -6.31 -8.75
CA LEU A 267 -7.79 -4.93 -8.68
C LEU A 267 -7.20 -4.66 -7.30
N VAL A 268 -6.08 -3.95 -7.29
CA VAL A 268 -5.36 -3.59 -6.06
C VAL A 268 -4.74 -2.19 -6.18
N THR A 269 -4.44 -1.57 -5.04
CA THR A 269 -3.79 -0.25 -5.04
C THR A 269 -2.32 -0.30 -4.67
N ASP A 270 -1.89 -1.20 -3.80
CA ASP A 270 -0.55 -1.24 -3.26
C ASP A 270 -0.22 0.09 -2.52
N ASP A 271 0.89 0.77 -2.81
CA ASP A 271 1.27 2.06 -2.22
C ASP A 271 0.47 3.21 -2.79
N LYS A 272 -0.37 3.87 -1.97
CA LYS A 272 -1.21 4.98 -2.43
C LYS A 272 -1.21 6.15 -1.46
N HIS A 273 -0.85 7.35 -1.98
CA HIS A 273 -0.79 8.58 -1.22
C HIS A 273 -2.18 9.16 -0.89
N PRO A 274 -2.31 9.97 0.17
CA PRO A 274 -3.60 10.49 0.61
C PRO A 274 -4.30 11.35 -0.46
N GLY A 275 -3.55 12.12 -1.23
CA GLY A 275 -4.11 12.95 -2.32
C GLY A 275 -4.77 12.15 -3.42
N ASP A 276 -4.18 11.03 -3.80
CA ASP A 276 -4.76 10.13 -4.80
C ASP A 276 -6.05 9.48 -4.28
N LEU A 277 -6.09 9.13 -2.98
CA LEU A 277 -7.30 8.59 -2.34
C LEU A 277 -8.43 9.61 -2.31
N LEU A 278 -8.13 10.86 -1.92
CA LEU A 278 -9.13 11.91 -1.75
C LEU A 278 -9.67 12.45 -3.09
N GLN A 279 -8.80 12.60 -4.09
CA GLN A 279 -9.13 13.25 -5.37
C GLN A 279 -9.46 12.24 -6.46
N GLY A 280 -8.64 11.20 -6.58
CA GLY A 280 -8.79 10.15 -7.58
C GLY A 280 -9.79 9.08 -7.18
N GLY A 281 -9.83 8.74 -5.91
CA GLY A 281 -10.55 7.59 -5.36
C GLY A 281 -9.64 6.36 -5.17
N HIS A 282 -10.26 5.25 -4.89
CA HIS A 282 -9.59 3.99 -4.52
C HIS A 282 -9.80 2.91 -5.59
N ILE A 283 -10.44 1.80 -5.30
CA ILE A 283 -10.78 0.77 -6.31
C ILE A 283 -11.77 1.29 -7.36
N ASP A 284 -12.66 2.23 -7.00
CA ASP A 284 -13.55 2.91 -7.94
C ASP A 284 -12.79 3.67 -9.03
N TYR A 285 -11.62 4.25 -8.72
CA TYR A 285 -10.75 4.88 -9.71
C TYR A 285 -10.25 3.88 -10.75
N ILE A 286 -9.81 2.69 -10.31
CA ILE A 286 -9.32 1.64 -11.22
C ILE A 286 -10.45 1.16 -12.13
N ILE A 287 -11.65 0.97 -11.57
CA ILE A 287 -12.83 0.59 -12.34
C ILE A 287 -13.17 1.66 -13.37
N ARG A 288 -13.21 2.95 -13.00
CA ARG A 288 -13.42 4.06 -13.95
C ARG A 288 -12.40 4.08 -15.07
N LYS A 289 -11.11 3.92 -14.73
CA LYS A 289 -10.02 3.86 -15.70
C LYS A 289 -10.22 2.70 -16.68
N ALA A 290 -10.61 1.52 -16.18
CA ALA A 290 -10.89 0.34 -17.01
C ALA A 290 -12.09 0.57 -17.96
N ILE A 291 -13.18 1.14 -17.45
CA ILE A 291 -14.37 1.46 -18.27
C ILE A 291 -14.01 2.48 -19.37
N ALA A 292 -13.25 3.52 -19.02
CA ALA A 292 -12.78 4.51 -20.00
C ALA A 292 -11.87 3.92 -21.08
N ALA A 293 -11.15 2.84 -20.76
CA ALA A 293 -10.36 2.06 -21.72
C ALA A 293 -11.21 1.06 -22.55
N GLY A 294 -12.54 1.02 -22.37
CA GLY A 294 -13.45 0.16 -23.13
C GLY A 294 -13.72 -1.22 -22.52
N VAL A 295 -13.33 -1.44 -21.27
CA VAL A 295 -13.66 -2.67 -20.54
C VAL A 295 -15.16 -2.67 -20.18
N ASP A 296 -15.80 -3.84 -20.26
CA ASP A 296 -17.15 -4.02 -19.77
C ASP A 296 -17.24 -3.67 -18.26
N PRO A 297 -18.16 -2.75 -17.87
CA PRO A 297 -18.26 -2.31 -16.48
C PRO A 297 -18.48 -3.45 -15.47
N VAL A 298 -19.27 -4.47 -15.83
CA VAL A 298 -19.56 -5.59 -14.92
C VAL A 298 -18.32 -6.46 -14.72
N VAL A 299 -17.50 -6.64 -15.77
CA VAL A 299 -16.21 -7.33 -15.67
C VAL A 299 -15.27 -6.57 -14.74
N ALA A 300 -15.14 -5.25 -14.90
CA ALA A 300 -14.29 -4.43 -14.03
C ALA A 300 -14.75 -4.50 -12.56
N VAL A 301 -16.07 -4.41 -12.31
CA VAL A 301 -16.67 -4.57 -10.98
C VAL A 301 -16.36 -5.95 -10.40
N ARG A 302 -16.54 -7.02 -11.18
CA ARG A 302 -16.24 -8.39 -10.72
C ARG A 302 -14.79 -8.55 -10.26
N MET A 303 -13.83 -7.94 -10.97
CA MET A 303 -12.42 -7.94 -10.61
C MET A 303 -12.12 -7.16 -9.32
N GLY A 304 -12.93 -6.15 -8.99
CA GLY A 304 -12.81 -5.36 -7.75
C GLY A 304 -13.75 -5.79 -6.63
N THR A 305 -14.46 -6.93 -6.75
CA THR A 305 -15.44 -7.39 -5.75
C THR A 305 -15.39 -8.90 -5.53
N LEU A 306 -15.96 -9.70 -6.44
CA LEU A 306 -16.09 -11.15 -6.30
C LEU A 306 -14.74 -11.86 -6.35
N VAL A 307 -13.85 -11.48 -7.27
CA VAL A 307 -12.57 -12.18 -7.46
C VAL A 307 -11.68 -12.09 -6.22
N PRO A 308 -11.41 -10.91 -5.61
CA PRO A 308 -10.65 -10.85 -4.36
C PRO A 308 -11.32 -11.63 -3.24
N CYS A 309 -12.66 -11.58 -3.10
CA CYS A 309 -13.39 -12.37 -2.09
C CYS A 309 -13.20 -13.87 -2.28
N GLN A 310 -13.24 -14.37 -3.52
CA GLN A 310 -13.01 -15.78 -3.84
C GLN A 310 -11.56 -16.19 -3.56
N TYR A 311 -10.61 -15.35 -3.94
CA TYR A 311 -9.19 -15.61 -3.71
C TYR A 311 -8.87 -15.77 -2.22
N PHE A 312 -9.30 -14.81 -1.40
CA PHE A 312 -9.04 -14.81 0.04
C PHE A 312 -10.01 -15.69 0.85
N GLY A 313 -11.01 -16.31 0.22
CA GLY A 313 -11.98 -17.15 0.92
C GLY A 313 -12.94 -16.36 1.82
N LEU A 314 -13.24 -15.10 1.47
CA LEU A 314 -14.22 -14.26 2.18
C LEU A 314 -15.63 -14.74 1.81
N ALA A 315 -16.12 -15.71 2.56
CA ALA A 315 -17.40 -16.34 2.27
C ALA A 315 -18.56 -15.34 2.27
N ASN A 316 -19.48 -15.50 1.31
CA ASN A 316 -20.69 -14.69 1.18
C ASN A 316 -20.42 -13.17 1.10
N SER A 317 -19.37 -12.78 0.41
CA SER A 317 -18.97 -11.38 0.17
C SER A 317 -18.69 -11.13 -1.30
N GLY A 318 -18.74 -9.87 -1.73
CA GLY A 318 -18.37 -9.44 -3.09
C GLY A 318 -19.41 -9.69 -4.18
N ALA A 319 -20.66 -10.01 -3.84
CA ALA A 319 -21.75 -10.17 -4.79
C ALA A 319 -23.09 -9.76 -4.17
N ILE A 320 -24.11 -9.52 -5.02
CA ILE A 320 -25.49 -9.28 -4.60
C ILE A 320 -26.29 -10.55 -4.86
N ALA A 321 -26.47 -11.34 -3.80
CA ALA A 321 -27.20 -12.60 -3.88
C ALA A 321 -27.77 -13.00 -2.50
N PRO A 322 -28.82 -13.81 -2.45
CA PRO A 322 -29.35 -14.33 -1.18
C PRO A 322 -28.28 -15.05 -0.34
N GLY A 323 -28.19 -14.69 0.94
CA GLY A 323 -27.19 -15.21 1.88
C GLY A 323 -25.88 -14.41 1.92
N TYR A 324 -25.67 -13.43 1.04
CA TYR A 324 -24.49 -12.57 1.02
C TYR A 324 -24.61 -11.41 2.00
N THR A 325 -23.47 -10.96 2.53
CA THR A 325 -23.42 -9.76 3.37
C THR A 325 -23.87 -8.55 2.56
N ALA A 326 -24.73 -7.72 3.15
CA ALA A 326 -25.26 -6.52 2.50
C ALA A 326 -24.24 -5.35 2.55
N ASP A 327 -23.05 -5.59 2.03
CA ASP A 327 -22.03 -4.57 1.73
C ASP A 327 -22.27 -4.13 0.29
N LEU A 328 -22.89 -2.96 0.11
CA LEU A 328 -23.44 -2.49 -1.17
C LEU A 328 -23.06 -1.04 -1.42
N ILE A 329 -22.98 -0.69 -2.70
CA ILE A 329 -22.89 0.70 -3.13
C ILE A 329 -24.03 1.03 -4.11
N VAL A 330 -24.54 2.25 -4.04
CA VAL A 330 -25.50 2.79 -5.00
C VAL A 330 -24.77 3.78 -5.90
N LEU A 331 -24.88 3.55 -7.22
CA LEU A 331 -24.27 4.41 -8.24
C LEU A 331 -25.35 5.17 -9.00
N SER A 332 -25.10 6.46 -9.25
CA SER A 332 -25.97 7.26 -10.15
C SER A 332 -25.62 7.05 -11.62
N ASN A 333 -24.35 6.77 -11.91
CA ASN A 333 -23.86 6.58 -13.27
C ASN A 333 -22.83 5.45 -13.29
N LEU A 334 -23.01 4.49 -14.20
CA LEU A 334 -22.12 3.33 -14.31
C LEU A 334 -20.87 3.64 -15.14
N GLU A 335 -20.97 4.47 -16.18
CA GLU A 335 -19.81 4.84 -17.01
C GLU A 335 -18.78 5.68 -16.23
N GLN A 336 -19.28 6.63 -15.44
CA GLN A 336 -18.45 7.46 -14.55
C GLN A 336 -18.22 6.80 -13.20
N PHE A 337 -18.87 5.68 -12.94
CA PHE A 337 -18.83 4.94 -11.67
C PHE A 337 -19.00 5.85 -10.43
N THR A 338 -20.04 6.68 -10.44
CA THR A 338 -20.27 7.71 -9.42
C THR A 338 -20.98 7.11 -8.21
N VAL A 339 -20.25 6.98 -7.09
CA VAL A 339 -20.78 6.43 -5.84
C VAL A 339 -21.60 7.50 -5.09
N GLU A 340 -22.89 7.22 -4.84
CA GLU A 340 -23.77 8.10 -4.08
C GLU A 340 -23.98 7.64 -2.64
N GLN A 341 -24.08 6.32 -2.41
CA GLN A 341 -24.35 5.75 -1.10
C GLN A 341 -23.52 4.48 -0.91
N VAL A 342 -23.08 4.27 0.32
CA VAL A 342 -22.34 3.06 0.73
C VAL A 342 -23.05 2.43 1.93
N TYR A 343 -23.36 1.15 1.81
CA TYR A 343 -23.97 0.35 2.86
C TYR A 343 -23.00 -0.70 3.38
N LYS A 344 -22.88 -0.81 4.68
CA LYS A 344 -22.15 -1.88 5.37
C LYS A 344 -23.13 -2.70 6.21
N LYS A 345 -23.20 -4.01 5.92
CA LYS A 345 -24.15 -4.89 6.57
C LYS A 345 -25.59 -4.31 6.59
N GLY A 346 -26.01 -3.76 5.44
CA GLY A 346 -27.33 -3.16 5.25
C GLY A 346 -27.55 -1.80 5.92
N LYS A 347 -26.54 -1.21 6.57
CA LYS A 347 -26.62 0.11 7.17
C LYS A 347 -25.93 1.14 6.28
N LEU A 348 -26.60 2.27 6.01
CA LEU A 348 -26.01 3.39 5.30
C LEU A 348 -24.88 3.98 6.15
N VAL A 349 -23.64 4.00 5.63
CA VAL A 349 -22.44 4.46 6.36
C VAL A 349 -21.79 5.68 5.70
N ALA A 350 -21.97 5.85 4.38
CA ALA A 350 -21.51 7.04 3.67
C ALA A 350 -22.49 7.46 2.59
N GLN A 351 -22.57 8.77 2.34
CA GLN A 351 -23.43 9.36 1.33
C GLN A 351 -22.79 10.63 0.76
N GLN A 352 -22.91 10.82 -0.56
CA GLN A 352 -22.42 12.01 -1.27
C GLN A 352 -20.94 12.32 -0.95
N GLY A 353 -20.09 11.30 -0.98
CA GLY A 353 -18.66 11.43 -0.76
C GLY A 353 -18.24 11.64 0.71
N LYS A 354 -19.14 11.46 1.67
CA LYS A 354 -18.83 11.69 3.11
C LYS A 354 -19.34 10.55 3.98
N MET A 355 -18.55 10.18 4.99
CA MET A 355 -19.01 9.28 6.04
C MET A 355 -20.06 9.96 6.94
N LEU A 356 -21.06 9.19 7.35
CA LEU A 356 -22.11 9.67 8.27
C LEU A 356 -21.62 9.67 9.73
N HIS A 357 -20.82 8.70 10.11
CA HIS A 357 -20.31 8.51 11.48
C HIS A 357 -18.82 8.15 11.43
N PRO A 358 -17.93 9.13 11.16
CA PRO A 358 -16.49 8.85 11.09
C PRO A 358 -15.95 8.44 12.47
N ALA A 359 -15.14 7.38 12.48
CA ALA A 359 -14.43 6.96 13.67
C ALA A 359 -13.25 7.92 13.96
N ALA A 360 -12.88 8.01 15.23
CA ALA A 360 -11.66 8.71 15.66
C ALA A 360 -10.61 7.70 16.12
N LEU A 361 -9.34 8.04 15.97
CA LEU A 361 -8.25 7.21 16.48
C LEU A 361 -8.29 7.23 18.03
N THR A 362 -8.60 6.09 18.61
CA THR A 362 -8.57 5.89 20.06
C THR A 362 -7.59 4.77 20.36
N VAL A 363 -6.47 5.12 21.00
CA VAL A 363 -5.41 4.16 21.31
C VAL A 363 -4.67 4.53 22.59
N ASP A 364 -4.34 3.54 23.39
CA ASP A 364 -3.45 3.71 24.54
C ASP A 364 -1.99 3.76 24.04
N LYS A 365 -1.43 4.97 23.98
CA LYS A 365 -0.04 5.18 23.52
C LYS A 365 0.99 4.49 24.40
N ALA A 366 0.72 4.26 25.68
CA ALA A 366 1.64 3.57 26.56
C ALA A 366 1.73 2.07 26.24
N ARG A 367 0.63 1.47 25.80
CA ARG A 367 0.61 0.08 25.31
C ARG A 367 1.41 -0.10 24.00
N PHE A 368 1.46 0.93 23.18
CA PHE A 368 2.14 0.91 21.87
C PHE A 368 3.36 1.85 21.86
N ALA A 369 4.21 1.72 22.89
CA ALA A 369 5.35 2.61 23.08
C ALA A 369 6.33 2.56 21.90
N ARG A 370 6.62 1.38 21.34
CA ARG A 370 7.52 1.24 20.18
C ARG A 370 6.96 1.88 18.91
N VAL A 371 5.63 2.00 18.79
CA VAL A 371 4.99 2.68 17.66
C VAL A 371 5.10 4.20 17.80
N PHE A 372 4.88 4.75 19.00
CA PHE A 372 4.89 6.20 19.22
C PHE A 372 6.24 6.77 19.63
N ASP A 373 7.23 5.92 19.93
CA ASP A 373 8.59 6.31 20.28
C ASP A 373 9.63 5.49 19.48
N SER A 374 9.44 5.48 18.16
CA SER A 374 10.21 4.65 17.22
C SER A 374 11.51 5.31 16.74
N PHE A 375 11.80 6.57 17.13
CA PHE A 375 13.04 7.27 16.81
C PHE A 375 14.07 7.12 17.93
N ASN A 376 14.89 6.08 17.86
CA ASN A 376 15.96 5.79 18.81
C ASN A 376 17.32 6.09 18.19
N MET A 377 17.61 7.38 17.95
CA MET A 377 18.87 7.88 17.39
C MET A 377 19.31 9.17 18.04
N ASP A 378 20.62 9.43 18.02
CA ASP A 378 21.20 10.69 18.49
C ASP A 378 20.91 11.85 17.53
N GLU A 379 21.17 13.06 17.97
CA GLU A 379 21.11 14.25 17.12
C GLU A 379 22.15 14.13 15.99
N ILE A 380 21.69 14.44 14.77
CA ILE A 380 22.57 14.42 13.60
C ILE A 380 23.53 15.59 13.68
N THR A 381 24.82 15.30 13.43
CA THR A 381 25.88 16.30 13.40
C THR A 381 26.53 16.36 12.02
N PRO A 382 27.21 17.49 11.67
CA PRO A 382 27.92 17.61 10.40
C PRO A 382 29.02 16.57 10.19
N GLU A 383 29.64 16.08 11.28
CA GLU A 383 30.71 15.08 11.25
C GLU A 383 30.23 13.74 10.68
N GLN A 384 28.97 13.37 10.93
CA GLN A 384 28.36 12.14 10.42
C GLN A 384 28.14 12.18 8.89
N LEU A 385 28.12 13.37 8.29
CA LEU A 385 27.99 13.57 6.86
C LEU A 385 29.34 13.61 6.12
N GLN A 386 30.47 13.46 6.83
CA GLN A 386 31.78 13.52 6.20
C GLN A 386 32.10 12.23 5.44
N LEU A 387 32.17 12.34 4.12
CA LEU A 387 32.64 11.25 3.26
C LEU A 387 34.14 11.08 3.37
N LYS A 388 34.60 9.87 3.63
CA LYS A 388 36.01 9.51 3.50
C LYS A 388 36.38 9.51 2.01
N GLN A 389 37.15 10.50 1.57
CA GLN A 389 37.64 10.54 0.21
C GLN A 389 38.76 9.50 0.04
N THR A 390 38.43 8.37 -0.57
CA THR A 390 39.39 7.26 -0.81
C THR A 390 39.87 7.24 -2.26
N GLY A 391 39.38 8.14 -3.12
CA GLY A 391 39.71 8.17 -4.54
C GLY A 391 39.34 9.49 -5.24
N THR A 392 39.35 9.47 -6.57
CA THR A 392 39.10 10.64 -7.43
C THR A 392 37.80 10.52 -8.23
N ARG A 393 37.06 9.44 -8.05
CA ARG A 393 35.80 9.17 -8.76
C ARG A 393 34.71 8.88 -7.74
N GLN A 394 33.48 9.27 -8.08
CA GLN A 394 32.30 8.98 -7.27
C GLN A 394 31.27 8.18 -8.05
N ARG A 395 30.59 7.28 -7.34
CA ARG A 395 29.47 6.49 -7.83
C ARG A 395 28.16 7.20 -7.49
N VAL A 396 27.33 7.42 -8.49
CA VAL A 396 26.05 8.14 -8.38
C VAL A 396 24.91 7.19 -8.68
N ILE A 397 23.94 7.11 -7.78
CA ILE A 397 22.67 6.41 -7.97
C ILE A 397 21.77 7.34 -8.80
N CYS A 398 21.56 7.04 -10.08
CA CYS A 398 20.75 7.87 -10.96
C CYS A 398 19.31 7.37 -11.02
N LEU A 399 18.39 8.28 -10.72
CA LEU A 399 16.94 8.05 -10.83
C LEU A 399 16.51 8.02 -12.30
N THR A 400 15.49 7.23 -12.58
CA THR A 400 14.81 7.16 -13.87
C THR A 400 13.38 7.69 -13.71
N PRO A 401 12.94 8.70 -14.45
CA PRO A 401 11.56 9.19 -14.39
C PRO A 401 10.53 8.07 -14.58
N HIS A 402 9.45 8.11 -13.81
CA HIS A 402 8.35 7.14 -13.85
C HIS A 402 8.78 5.67 -13.65
N SER A 403 9.92 5.43 -12.97
CA SER A 403 10.44 4.08 -12.73
C SER A 403 11.08 3.99 -11.34
N LEU A 404 10.91 2.84 -10.71
CA LEU A 404 11.61 2.50 -9.48
C LEU A 404 13.05 2.00 -9.72
N LEU A 405 13.40 1.69 -10.98
CA LEU A 405 14.75 1.25 -11.34
C LEU A 405 15.73 2.44 -11.27
N THR A 406 16.95 2.15 -10.83
CA THR A 406 18.06 3.11 -10.86
C THR A 406 19.13 2.68 -11.84
N THR A 407 20.00 3.60 -12.21
CA THR A 407 21.19 3.32 -13.01
C THR A 407 22.44 3.83 -12.30
N GLU A 408 23.60 3.28 -12.66
CA GLU A 408 24.89 3.74 -12.16
C GLU A 408 25.50 4.77 -13.11
N LYS A 409 25.98 5.89 -12.55
CA LYS A 409 26.85 6.83 -13.24
C LYS A 409 28.13 7.03 -12.44
N ILE A 410 29.28 6.94 -13.10
CA ILE A 410 30.58 7.22 -12.47
C ILE A 410 31.12 8.52 -13.01
N VAL A 411 31.40 9.49 -12.11
CA VAL A 411 31.93 10.82 -12.46
C VAL A 411 33.15 11.16 -11.62
N PRO A 412 33.98 12.14 -12.02
CA PRO A 412 35.02 12.68 -11.16
C PRO A 412 34.44 13.20 -9.85
N PHE A 413 35.11 12.94 -8.72
CA PHE A 413 34.73 13.53 -7.44
C PHE A 413 35.02 15.03 -7.48
N CYS A 414 34.03 15.84 -7.17
CA CYS A 414 34.09 17.29 -7.26
C CYS A 414 33.93 17.97 -5.89
N GLN A 415 34.37 19.21 -5.80
CA GLN A 415 34.17 20.06 -4.63
C GLN A 415 33.89 21.49 -5.09
N HIS A 416 32.67 21.97 -4.84
CA HIS A 416 32.22 23.30 -5.21
C HIS A 416 32.06 24.20 -3.98
N PRO A 417 32.38 25.50 -4.05
CA PRO A 417 32.13 26.41 -2.94
C PRO A 417 30.66 26.44 -2.51
N GLY A 418 30.40 26.31 -1.22
CA GLY A 418 29.04 26.34 -0.65
C GLY A 418 28.21 25.07 -0.82
N ALA A 419 28.71 24.08 -1.57
CA ALA A 419 28.08 22.76 -1.69
C ALA A 419 28.79 21.71 -0.82
N ALA A 420 28.08 20.64 -0.47
CA ALA A 420 28.69 19.49 0.16
C ALA A 420 29.68 18.79 -0.80
N PRO A 421 30.74 18.12 -0.27
CA PRO A 421 31.68 17.38 -1.12
C PRO A 421 30.95 16.35 -2.00
N GLY A 422 31.30 16.31 -3.30
CA GLY A 422 30.72 15.43 -4.30
C GLY A 422 29.41 15.93 -4.91
N VAL A 423 28.83 17.02 -4.44
CA VAL A 423 27.62 17.63 -5.00
C VAL A 423 27.96 18.46 -6.23
N ASP A 424 27.23 18.22 -7.32
CA ASP A 424 27.28 19.00 -8.57
C ASP A 424 25.85 19.25 -9.06
N VAL A 425 25.31 20.39 -8.65
CA VAL A 425 23.94 20.80 -8.99
C VAL A 425 23.74 20.95 -10.51
N ALA A 426 24.80 21.38 -11.24
CA ALA A 426 24.75 21.52 -12.68
C ALA A 426 24.58 20.16 -13.39
N GLN A 427 25.13 19.10 -12.81
CA GLN A 427 24.92 17.71 -13.25
C GLN A 427 23.75 17.01 -12.55
N LYS A 428 22.95 17.75 -11.78
CA LYS A 428 21.81 17.23 -10.97
C LYS A 428 22.24 16.16 -9.95
N ILE A 429 23.43 16.29 -9.36
CA ILE A 429 23.97 15.39 -8.35
C ILE A 429 23.87 16.04 -6.99
N VAL A 430 23.18 15.40 -6.05
CA VAL A 430 23.08 15.80 -4.65
C VAL A 430 23.67 14.72 -3.73
N LYS A 431 24.02 15.10 -2.51
CA LYS A 431 24.44 14.17 -1.49
C LYS A 431 23.25 13.40 -0.94
N LEU A 432 23.47 12.12 -0.59
CA LEU A 432 22.46 11.25 -0.01
C LEU A 432 23.02 10.61 1.26
N ALA A 433 22.21 10.55 2.31
CA ALA A 433 22.55 9.91 3.58
C ALA A 433 21.38 9.08 4.08
N VAL A 434 21.66 7.90 4.68
CA VAL A 434 20.68 7.08 5.40
C VAL A 434 21.21 6.83 6.79
N PHE A 435 20.47 7.31 7.81
CA PHE A 435 20.82 7.20 9.22
C PHE A 435 20.00 6.10 9.87
N GLU A 436 20.65 5.19 10.59
CA GLU A 436 19.96 4.22 11.42
C GLU A 436 19.21 4.93 12.53
N ARG A 437 17.90 4.59 12.71
CA ARG A 437 17.03 5.25 13.69
C ARG A 437 16.35 4.33 14.69
N HIS A 438 16.64 3.04 14.67
CA HIS A 438 15.94 2.03 15.46
C HIS A 438 16.69 1.59 16.69
N HIS A 439 18.02 1.39 16.56
CA HIS A 439 18.86 0.73 17.57
C HIS A 439 19.94 1.64 18.16
N ARG A 440 20.03 2.89 17.68
CA ARG A 440 21.07 3.84 18.07
C ARG A 440 22.47 3.31 17.80
N SER A 441 22.62 2.56 16.69
CA SER A 441 23.89 2.00 16.27
C SER A 441 24.90 3.07 15.82
N GLY A 442 24.41 4.23 15.41
CA GLY A 442 25.20 5.30 14.81
C GLY A 442 25.64 5.00 13.38
N HIS A 443 25.14 3.95 12.75
CA HIS A 443 25.43 3.65 11.34
C HIS A 443 24.85 4.72 10.43
N VAL A 444 25.66 5.17 9.47
CA VAL A 444 25.27 6.15 8.45
C VAL A 444 25.84 5.73 7.10
N GLY A 445 24.95 5.41 6.17
CA GLY A 445 25.33 5.20 4.78
C GLY A 445 25.38 6.53 4.03
N LEU A 446 26.45 6.77 3.29
CA LEU A 446 26.65 7.99 2.51
C LEU A 446 26.84 7.66 1.03
N GLY A 447 26.23 8.48 0.15
CA GLY A 447 26.29 8.31 -1.29
C GLY A 447 25.88 9.57 -2.05
N PHE A 448 25.60 9.38 -3.33
CA PHE A 448 25.18 10.45 -4.23
C PHE A 448 23.96 10.02 -5.02
N LEU A 449 23.01 10.96 -5.14
CA LEU A 449 21.77 10.80 -5.90
C LEU A 449 21.81 11.70 -7.14
N GLY A 450 21.66 11.10 -8.31
CA GLY A 450 21.58 11.77 -9.58
C GLY A 450 20.16 11.91 -10.09
N ASN A 451 19.90 12.95 -10.86
CA ASN A 451 18.61 13.26 -11.50
C ASN A 451 17.47 13.62 -10.51
N TYR A 452 17.73 13.79 -9.23
CA TYR A 452 16.72 14.23 -8.27
C TYR A 452 16.25 15.66 -8.52
N GLY A 453 17.15 16.52 -9.01
CA GLY A 453 16.83 17.87 -9.49
C GLY A 453 16.90 18.98 -8.45
N LEU A 454 17.04 18.67 -7.16
CA LEU A 454 17.13 19.68 -6.09
C LEU A 454 18.32 20.61 -6.32
N GLN A 455 18.06 21.92 -6.41
CA GLN A 455 19.07 22.95 -6.69
C GLN A 455 19.67 23.58 -5.43
N CYS A 456 18.93 23.60 -4.32
CA CYS A 456 19.38 24.13 -3.03
C CYS A 456 18.56 23.53 -1.89
N GLY A 457 19.14 23.51 -0.68
CA GLY A 457 18.50 22.97 0.51
C GLY A 457 18.67 21.47 0.68
N ALA A 458 17.84 20.88 1.55
CA ALA A 458 17.83 19.45 1.84
C ALA A 458 16.43 18.94 2.19
N VAL A 459 16.15 17.70 1.78
CA VAL A 459 14.92 16.95 2.04
C VAL A 459 15.24 15.80 2.97
N ALA A 460 14.38 15.57 3.97
CA ALA A 460 14.46 14.42 4.85
C ALA A 460 13.14 13.66 4.91
N SER A 461 13.20 12.34 5.02
CA SER A 461 12.06 11.44 5.14
C SER A 461 12.37 10.27 6.08
N SER A 462 11.42 9.93 6.96
CA SER A 462 11.42 8.66 7.70
C SER A 462 10.70 7.53 6.97
N ILE A 463 10.12 7.81 5.79
CA ILE A 463 9.60 6.79 4.89
C ILE A 463 10.73 6.43 3.93
N ALA A 464 11.28 5.23 4.09
CA ALA A 464 12.40 4.71 3.31
C ALA A 464 12.31 3.17 3.29
N HIS A 465 11.64 2.64 2.27
CA HIS A 465 11.30 1.22 2.15
C HIS A 465 12.50 0.29 2.25
N ASP A 466 12.36 -0.87 2.93
CA ASP A 466 11.29 -1.24 3.86
C ASP A 466 11.69 -1.01 5.30
N SER A 467 13.00 -0.77 5.54
CA SER A 467 13.56 -0.60 6.90
C SER A 467 13.15 0.70 7.58
N HIS A 468 12.70 1.69 6.79
CA HIS A 468 12.29 3.01 7.26
C HIS A 468 13.31 3.72 8.15
N ASN A 469 14.59 3.62 7.79
CA ASN A 469 15.64 4.46 8.30
C ASN A 469 15.47 5.90 7.83
N LEU A 470 16.11 6.86 8.50
CA LEU A 470 16.00 8.27 8.13
C LEU A 470 16.85 8.57 6.91
N ILE A 471 16.22 8.85 5.78
CA ILE A 471 16.89 9.22 4.53
C ILE A 471 16.91 10.75 4.35
N VAL A 472 18.06 11.29 3.93
CA VAL A 472 18.27 12.73 3.74
C VAL A 472 19.02 12.96 2.43
N ALA A 473 18.46 13.79 1.55
CA ALA A 473 19.10 14.22 0.31
C ALA A 473 19.29 15.73 0.30
N GLY A 474 20.47 16.25 -0.07
CA GLY A 474 20.70 17.69 0.00
C GLY A 474 21.92 18.18 -0.77
N THR A 475 21.98 19.50 -0.91
CA THR A 475 23.04 20.21 -1.62
C THR A 475 24.16 20.68 -0.67
N ASN A 476 23.88 20.82 0.63
CA ASN A 476 24.83 21.22 1.65
C ASN A 476 24.55 20.51 2.98
N ASP A 477 25.61 20.30 3.77
CA ASP A 477 25.53 19.54 5.02
C ASP A 477 24.70 20.24 6.12
N ALA A 478 24.69 21.57 6.16
CA ALA A 478 23.97 22.34 7.19
C ALA A 478 22.45 22.14 7.07
N ASP A 479 21.91 22.26 5.84
CA ASP A 479 20.47 22.03 5.59
C ASP A 479 20.11 20.53 5.75
N MET A 480 21.04 19.60 5.39
CA MET A 480 20.84 18.16 5.63
C MET A 480 20.70 17.85 7.13
N VAL A 481 21.57 18.41 7.97
CA VAL A 481 21.50 18.28 9.45
C VAL A 481 20.18 18.86 9.97
N LEU A 482 19.78 20.04 9.48
CA LEU A 482 18.54 20.69 9.91
C LEU A 482 17.30 19.89 9.52
N ALA A 483 17.20 19.45 8.27
CA ALA A 483 16.08 18.65 7.78
C ALA A 483 15.96 17.32 8.54
N GLY A 484 17.08 16.59 8.70
CA GLY A 484 17.10 15.31 9.43
C GLY A 484 16.73 15.46 10.91
N ASN A 485 17.26 16.47 11.61
CA ASN A 485 16.92 16.74 13.01
C ASN A 485 15.47 17.23 13.18
N THR A 486 14.88 17.89 12.18
CA THR A 486 13.46 18.24 12.18
C THR A 486 12.59 16.99 12.18
N VAL A 487 12.86 16.03 11.28
CA VAL A 487 12.14 14.74 11.25
C VAL A 487 12.35 13.95 12.55
N ARG A 488 13.58 13.91 13.08
CA ARG A 488 13.87 13.26 14.37
C ARG A 488 13.06 13.86 15.52
N LYS A 489 13.01 15.19 15.62
CA LYS A 489 12.25 15.92 16.65
C LYS A 489 10.75 15.64 16.58
N ASN A 490 10.21 15.49 15.38
CA ASN A 490 8.81 15.16 15.12
C ASN A 490 8.50 13.67 15.35
N LYS A 491 9.49 12.85 15.71
CA LYS A 491 9.39 11.38 15.81
C LYS A 491 8.97 10.73 14.49
N GLY A 492 9.34 11.34 13.38
CA GLY A 492 9.06 10.90 12.03
C GLY A 492 8.38 11.95 11.17
N GLY A 493 8.39 11.72 9.87
CA GLY A 493 7.75 12.56 8.90
C GLY A 493 8.65 12.98 7.75
N LEU A 494 8.24 14.06 7.12
CA LEU A 494 8.90 14.69 5.97
C LEU A 494 9.32 16.10 6.35
N ALA A 495 10.47 16.56 5.84
CA ALA A 495 10.91 17.95 6.06
C ALA A 495 11.69 18.48 4.86
N PHE A 496 11.55 19.76 4.59
CA PHE A 496 12.40 20.52 3.67
C PHE A 496 13.04 21.69 4.40
N ALA A 497 14.38 21.75 4.37
CA ALA A 497 15.18 22.82 4.94
C ALA A 497 15.95 23.57 3.84
N LEU A 498 16.02 24.89 3.98
CA LEU A 498 16.68 25.78 3.02
C LEU A 498 17.32 26.96 3.75
N ASN A 499 18.62 27.20 3.50
CA ASN A 499 19.37 28.33 4.05
C ASN A 499 19.28 28.44 5.60
N GLY A 500 19.33 27.31 6.30
CA GLY A 500 19.26 27.24 7.75
C GLY A 500 17.84 27.44 8.33
N GLN A 501 16.81 27.33 7.54
CA GLN A 501 15.41 27.41 7.98
C GLN A 501 14.60 26.22 7.48
N VAL A 502 13.66 25.75 8.30
CA VAL A 502 12.67 24.74 7.90
C VAL A 502 11.59 25.44 7.08
N VAL A 503 11.50 25.09 5.80
CA VAL A 503 10.50 25.65 4.86
C VAL A 503 9.16 24.99 5.00
N GLY A 504 9.16 23.68 5.31
CA GLY A 504 7.93 22.92 5.55
C GLY A 504 8.23 21.58 6.18
N GLU A 505 7.23 21.04 6.87
CA GLU A 505 7.30 19.73 7.51
C GLU A 505 5.92 19.05 7.55
N LEU A 506 5.93 17.71 7.52
CA LEU A 506 4.76 16.87 7.77
C LEU A 506 5.15 15.85 8.85
N PRO A 507 4.73 16.05 10.11
CA PRO A 507 4.97 15.08 11.18
C PRO A 507 4.19 13.79 10.98
N LEU A 508 4.88 12.64 11.12
CA LEU A 508 4.30 11.29 11.08
C LEU A 508 4.69 10.52 12.35
N PRO A 509 4.09 10.84 13.51
CA PRO A 509 4.53 10.34 14.81
C PRO A 509 4.17 8.88 15.08
N VAL A 510 3.40 8.23 14.22
CA VAL A 510 3.04 6.82 14.34
C VAL A 510 4.02 6.00 13.53
N ALA A 511 4.96 5.37 14.21
CA ALA A 511 6.08 4.59 13.66
C ALA A 511 7.01 5.39 12.70
N GLY A 512 6.86 6.72 12.63
CA GLY A 512 7.52 7.54 11.61
C GLY A 512 6.89 7.42 10.22
N LEU A 513 5.71 6.84 10.10
CA LEU A 513 5.04 6.48 8.83
C LEU A 513 3.69 7.14 8.68
N MET A 514 2.90 7.27 9.76
CA MET A 514 1.52 7.71 9.70
C MET A 514 1.26 8.90 10.63
N SER A 515 0.32 9.75 10.19
CA SER A 515 -0.21 10.87 10.94
C SER A 515 -1.44 10.48 11.77
N THR A 516 -1.66 11.20 12.87
CA THR A 516 -2.92 11.13 13.64
C THR A 516 -3.94 12.19 13.18
N GLU A 517 -3.59 12.99 12.17
CA GLU A 517 -4.44 14.03 11.60
C GLU A 517 -5.39 13.47 10.52
N SER A 518 -6.31 14.30 10.02
CA SER A 518 -7.21 13.91 8.93
C SER A 518 -6.47 13.79 7.60
N ALA A 519 -7.05 13.06 6.67
CA ALA A 519 -6.47 12.87 5.34
C ALA A 519 -6.27 14.20 4.59
N GLU A 520 -7.23 15.14 4.75
CA GLU A 520 -7.17 16.47 4.12
C GLU A 520 -6.00 17.28 4.68
N THR A 521 -5.78 17.24 6.00
CA THR A 521 -4.68 17.97 6.64
C THR A 521 -3.31 17.39 6.23
N VAL A 522 -3.21 16.06 6.16
CA VAL A 522 -1.99 15.39 5.69
C VAL A 522 -1.70 15.75 4.25
N GLU A 523 -2.72 15.71 3.39
CA GLU A 523 -2.59 16.07 1.98
C GLU A 523 -2.22 17.54 1.78
N GLU A 524 -2.86 18.47 2.51
CA GLU A 524 -2.52 19.90 2.43
C GLU A 524 -1.04 20.14 2.73
N LYS A 525 -0.51 19.56 3.82
CA LYS A 525 0.90 19.67 4.20
C LYS A 525 1.83 19.02 3.17
N LEU A 526 1.45 17.84 2.64
CA LEU A 526 2.22 17.14 1.62
C LEU A 526 2.30 17.94 0.33
N GLN A 527 1.19 18.51 -0.13
CA GLN A 527 1.16 19.34 -1.33
C GLN A 527 1.96 20.64 -1.17
N ALA A 528 1.90 21.26 0.02
CA ALA A 528 2.72 22.45 0.31
C ALA A 528 4.23 22.12 0.22
N LEU A 529 4.65 20.96 0.75
CA LEU A 529 6.03 20.48 0.65
C LEU A 529 6.43 20.20 -0.82
N LYS A 530 5.58 19.47 -1.58
CA LYS A 530 5.84 19.17 -2.99
C LYS A 530 5.93 20.44 -3.83
N ALA A 531 5.07 21.43 -3.59
CA ALA A 531 5.11 22.73 -4.28
C ALA A 531 6.41 23.50 -3.97
N ALA A 532 6.83 23.52 -2.70
CA ALA A 532 8.10 24.13 -2.31
C ALA A 532 9.29 23.45 -2.99
N LEU A 533 9.34 22.13 -3.04
CA LEU A 533 10.40 21.37 -3.68
C LEU A 533 10.44 21.57 -5.20
N LYS A 534 9.27 21.63 -5.84
CA LYS A 534 9.16 21.96 -7.27
C LYS A 534 9.74 23.34 -7.56
N ALA A 535 9.45 24.35 -6.73
CA ALA A 535 10.02 25.68 -6.86
C ALA A 535 11.56 25.71 -6.71
N HIS A 536 12.16 24.65 -6.14
CA HIS A 536 13.60 24.53 -5.93
C HIS A 536 14.24 23.42 -6.79
N GLY A 537 13.60 23.05 -7.92
CA GLY A 537 14.20 22.32 -9.03
C GLY A 537 13.81 20.84 -9.17
N ILE A 538 13.04 20.28 -8.26
CA ILE A 538 12.53 18.90 -8.45
C ILE A 538 11.48 18.91 -9.58
N SER A 539 11.67 18.04 -10.57
CA SER A 539 10.79 18.00 -11.74
C SER A 539 9.43 17.34 -11.44
N GLU A 540 8.42 17.63 -12.28
CA GLU A 540 7.10 16.99 -12.17
C GLU A 540 7.13 15.47 -12.41
N ASP A 541 8.13 14.98 -13.14
CA ASP A 541 8.31 13.57 -13.47
C ASP A 541 8.85 12.73 -12.29
N ILE A 542 9.17 13.39 -11.16
CA ILE A 542 9.72 12.76 -9.96
C ILE A 542 8.87 13.15 -8.77
N ASP A 543 8.21 12.17 -8.15
CA ASP A 543 7.65 12.38 -6.81
C ASP A 543 8.80 12.45 -5.79
N ALA A 544 8.97 13.64 -5.19
CA ALA A 544 10.13 13.94 -4.34
C ALA A 544 10.30 12.96 -3.17
N PHE A 545 9.21 12.52 -2.57
CA PHE A 545 9.23 11.67 -1.38
C PHE A 545 9.12 10.19 -1.71
N MET A 546 8.20 9.82 -2.61
CA MET A 546 8.04 8.43 -3.02
C MET A 546 9.31 7.90 -3.70
N THR A 547 9.88 8.67 -4.62
CA THR A 547 11.14 8.27 -5.27
C THR A 547 12.29 8.13 -4.27
N LEU A 548 12.38 9.06 -3.31
CA LEU A 548 13.40 9.01 -2.27
C LEU A 548 13.21 7.79 -1.36
N ALA A 549 11.96 7.43 -1.05
CA ALA A 549 11.63 6.29 -0.22
C ALA A 549 12.13 4.96 -0.80
N PHE A 550 12.02 4.77 -2.11
CA PHE A 550 12.48 3.53 -2.76
C PHE A 550 13.99 3.48 -3.05
N VAL A 551 14.73 4.59 -2.91
CA VAL A 551 16.20 4.59 -3.12
C VAL A 551 16.93 3.74 -2.06
N SER A 552 16.31 3.46 -0.93
CA SER A 552 16.91 2.64 0.13
C SER A 552 16.58 1.14 0.04
N LEU A 553 15.63 0.72 -0.79
CA LEU A 553 15.15 -0.66 -0.85
C LEU A 553 16.09 -1.61 -1.60
N PRO A 554 16.84 -2.50 -0.93
CA PRO A 554 17.91 -3.29 -1.54
C PRO A 554 17.45 -4.54 -2.29
N VAL A 555 16.20 -4.56 -2.78
CA VAL A 555 15.62 -5.62 -3.62
C VAL A 555 15.31 -5.16 -5.04
N ILE A 556 15.34 -3.83 -5.30
CA ILE A 556 15.07 -3.29 -6.64
C ILE A 556 16.40 -2.88 -7.31
N PRO A 557 16.75 -3.39 -8.52
CA PRO A 557 17.96 -2.99 -9.24
C PRO A 557 18.00 -1.48 -9.58
N LYS A 558 19.23 -0.90 -9.82
CA LYS A 558 20.55 -1.49 -9.76
C LYS A 558 21.26 -1.16 -8.46
N LEU A 559 21.35 0.13 -8.10
CA LEU A 559 22.04 0.63 -6.90
C LEU A 559 21.05 1.21 -5.90
N ARG A 560 21.28 0.94 -4.61
CA ARG A 560 20.52 1.49 -3.49
C ARG A 560 21.46 2.04 -2.42
N LEU A 561 20.94 2.86 -1.52
CA LEU A 561 21.70 3.33 -0.36
C LEU A 561 20.95 2.94 0.91
N ASN A 562 21.60 2.19 1.80
CA ASN A 562 21.11 1.93 3.15
C ASN A 562 22.12 2.39 4.20
N THR A 563 21.93 2.02 5.48
CA THR A 563 22.80 2.40 6.60
C THR A 563 24.22 1.88 6.48
N TYR A 564 24.45 0.80 5.73
CA TYR A 564 25.77 0.22 5.50
C TYR A 564 26.53 0.83 4.31
N GLY A 565 25.85 1.57 3.43
CA GLY A 565 26.41 2.20 2.23
C GLY A 565 25.68 1.88 0.94
N ILE A 566 26.34 2.07 -0.20
CA ILE A 566 25.75 1.78 -1.52
C ILE A 566 25.71 0.27 -1.72
N VAL A 567 24.52 -0.27 -1.97
CA VAL A 567 24.26 -1.66 -2.30
C VAL A 567 24.19 -1.82 -3.83
N ASP A 568 25.04 -2.68 -4.38
CA ASP A 568 24.81 -3.25 -5.71
C ASP A 568 23.85 -4.45 -5.55
N VAL A 569 22.61 -4.25 -5.95
CA VAL A 569 21.53 -5.23 -5.72
C VAL A 569 21.74 -6.51 -6.54
N GLU A 570 22.27 -6.40 -7.76
CA GLU A 570 22.53 -7.55 -8.62
C GLU A 570 23.71 -8.39 -8.10
N ALA A 571 24.75 -7.72 -7.59
CA ALA A 571 25.93 -8.38 -7.03
C ALA A 571 25.77 -8.77 -5.55
N GLN A 572 24.69 -8.34 -4.88
CA GLN A 572 24.42 -8.57 -3.45
C GLN A 572 25.60 -8.17 -2.54
N GLN A 573 26.16 -6.97 -2.76
CA GLN A 573 27.31 -6.48 -2.01
C GLN A 573 27.30 -4.96 -1.80
N ILE A 574 28.01 -4.52 -0.76
CA ILE A 574 28.26 -3.10 -0.52
C ILE A 574 29.45 -2.63 -1.38
N VAL A 575 29.27 -1.52 -2.08
CA VAL A 575 30.29 -0.91 -2.95
C VAL A 575 30.64 0.50 -2.50
N PRO A 576 31.91 0.96 -2.70
CA PRO A 576 32.33 2.29 -2.24
C PRO A 576 31.63 3.41 -3.04
N ALA A 577 31.26 4.50 -2.32
CA ALA A 577 30.70 5.69 -2.91
C ALA A 577 31.77 6.54 -3.64
N VAL A 578 32.99 6.56 -3.09
CA VAL A 578 34.18 7.27 -3.65
C VAL A 578 35.33 6.28 -3.77
N PHE A 579 36.00 6.23 -4.93
CA PHE A 579 37.08 5.27 -5.23
C PHE A 579 38.07 5.79 -6.28
#